data_ee1e3b7339ef17d8f9e8fe8d27eeb851
#
_entry.id   ee1e3b7339ef17d8f9e8fe8d27eeb851
#
_cell.length_a   1.000
_cell.length_b   1.000
_cell.length_c   1.000
_cell.angle_alpha   90.00
_cell.angle_beta   90.00
_cell.angle_gamma   90.00
#
_symmetry.space_group_name_H-M   'P 1'
#
loop_
_entity.id
_entity.type
_entity.pdbx_description
1 polymer ?
#
loop_
_entity_poly.entity_id
_entity_poly.type
_entity_poly.pdbx_seq_one_letter_code
_entity_poly.pdbx_strand_id
1 'polypeptide(L)'
;FIESGMKVGLGTGSTAAWMVRCLGERVREEGLKIVGVPTSTRTAELARQVGIQVVSLDEAKWLDVTIDGADEFDQQLALIKGGGAALLQEKIVATASDQMIVIADAAKEVGTLGAFPLPVEVIPFGWQTTKALIEETLVSLDVLNRDVSLRMNGDKPLLTDEANYIVDLHLKRIGNPRQLAMVLNQIPGVVENG
;
A
#
# COMPACT_ATOMS: atom_id res chain seq x y z
N PHE A 1 0.86 -7.92 -20.32
CA PHE A 1 1.69 -6.95 -19.59
C PHE A 1 2.97 -7.58 -19.03
N ILE A 2 2.98 -8.87 -18.67
CA ILE A 2 4.14 -9.52 -18.06
C ILE A 2 4.76 -10.49 -19.07
N GLU A 3 6.05 -10.29 -19.34
CA GLU A 3 6.86 -11.06 -20.29
C GLU A 3 8.11 -11.62 -19.61
N SER A 4 8.73 -12.63 -20.22
CA SER A 4 9.97 -13.22 -19.70
C SER A 4 11.11 -12.22 -19.73
N GLY A 5 11.88 -12.19 -18.66
CA GLY A 5 12.98 -11.27 -18.41
C GLY A 5 12.61 -10.08 -17.52
N MET A 6 11.32 -9.82 -17.30
CA MET A 6 10.86 -8.69 -16.50
C MET A 6 11.13 -8.88 -15.00
N LYS A 7 11.39 -7.76 -14.34
CA LYS A 7 11.39 -7.58 -12.88
C LYS A 7 10.05 -6.98 -12.47
N VAL A 8 9.30 -7.70 -11.65
CA VAL A 8 7.91 -7.39 -11.35
C VAL A 8 7.72 -7.10 -9.87
N GLY A 9 7.18 -5.92 -9.55
CA GLY A 9 6.70 -5.60 -8.20
C GLY A 9 5.41 -6.37 -7.91
N LEU A 10 5.41 -7.12 -6.82
CA LEU A 10 4.31 -7.98 -6.41
C LEU A 10 3.58 -7.35 -5.23
N GLY A 11 2.40 -6.79 -5.47
CA GLY A 11 1.58 -6.11 -4.50
C GLY A 11 1.05 -6.99 -3.37
N THR A 12 0.43 -6.36 -2.39
CA THR A 12 -0.12 -7.01 -1.19
C THR A 12 -1.65 -6.88 -1.16
N GLY A 13 -2.32 -7.86 -0.56
CA GLY A 13 -3.78 -7.90 -0.40
C GLY A 13 -4.42 -9.07 -1.13
N SER A 14 -5.75 -9.22 -0.95
CA SER A 14 -6.49 -10.36 -1.50
C SER A 14 -6.47 -10.39 -3.03
N THR A 15 -6.63 -9.24 -3.68
CA THR A 15 -6.60 -9.12 -5.15
C THR A 15 -5.20 -9.40 -5.69
N ALA A 16 -4.17 -8.80 -5.09
CA ALA A 16 -2.78 -9.02 -5.48
C ALA A 16 -2.36 -10.49 -5.29
N ALA A 17 -2.86 -11.18 -4.25
CA ALA A 17 -2.57 -12.60 -4.05
C ALA A 17 -3.09 -13.48 -5.20
N TRP A 18 -4.21 -13.13 -5.82
CA TRP A 18 -4.69 -13.82 -7.03
C TRP A 18 -3.76 -13.60 -8.21
N MET A 19 -3.31 -12.37 -8.42
CA MET A 19 -2.34 -12.05 -9.47
C MET A 19 -1.04 -12.84 -9.28
N VAL A 20 -0.51 -12.93 -8.06
CA VAL A 20 0.71 -13.71 -7.75
C VAL A 20 0.50 -15.19 -8.08
N ARG A 21 -0.67 -15.77 -7.76
CA ARG A 21 -1.00 -17.16 -8.12
C ARG A 21 -1.06 -17.37 -9.63
N CYS A 22 -1.73 -16.48 -10.36
CA CYS A 22 -1.80 -16.54 -11.84
C CYS A 22 -0.39 -16.42 -12.47
N LEU A 23 0.48 -15.56 -11.95
CA LEU A 23 1.88 -15.50 -12.40
C LEU A 23 2.64 -16.79 -12.11
N GLY A 24 2.42 -17.40 -10.93
CA GLY A 24 3.00 -18.70 -10.59
C GLY A 24 2.53 -19.83 -11.50
N GLU A 25 1.26 -19.83 -11.93
CA GLU A 25 0.74 -20.76 -12.94
C GLU A 25 1.48 -20.58 -14.26
N ARG A 26 1.63 -19.35 -14.75
CA ARG A 26 2.38 -19.04 -15.98
C ARG A 26 3.86 -19.44 -15.88
N VAL A 27 4.49 -19.24 -14.72
CA VAL A 27 5.88 -19.71 -14.47
C VAL A 27 5.96 -21.21 -14.64
N ARG A 28 5.01 -21.98 -14.08
CA ARG A 28 5.00 -23.44 -14.11
C ARG A 28 4.61 -24.01 -15.47
N GLU A 29 3.57 -23.45 -16.10
CA GLU A 29 2.94 -24.04 -17.28
C GLU A 29 3.47 -23.48 -18.60
N GLU A 30 3.78 -22.18 -18.64
CA GLU A 30 4.26 -21.49 -19.83
C GLU A 30 5.79 -21.29 -19.83
N GLY A 31 6.46 -21.62 -18.74
CA GLY A 31 7.91 -21.38 -18.57
C GLY A 31 8.26 -19.91 -18.46
N LEU A 32 7.33 -19.06 -18.02
CA LEU A 32 7.57 -17.62 -17.79
C LEU A 32 8.74 -17.41 -16.84
N LYS A 33 9.73 -16.62 -17.25
CA LYS A 33 10.92 -16.31 -16.45
C LYS A 33 10.87 -14.87 -15.99
N ILE A 34 10.48 -14.64 -14.75
CA ILE A 34 10.44 -13.32 -14.10
C ILE A 34 11.18 -13.34 -12.77
N VAL A 35 11.52 -12.15 -12.30
CA VAL A 35 12.01 -11.91 -10.94
C VAL A 35 10.96 -11.05 -10.24
N GLY A 36 10.51 -11.47 -9.06
CA GLY A 36 9.50 -10.78 -8.27
C GLY A 36 10.11 -10.04 -7.08
N VAL A 37 9.68 -8.80 -6.87
CA VAL A 37 9.97 -8.00 -5.66
C VAL A 37 8.66 -7.81 -4.89
N PRO A 38 8.47 -8.51 -3.78
CA PRO A 38 7.24 -8.43 -3.00
C PRO A 38 7.18 -7.17 -2.15
N THR A 39 5.97 -6.71 -1.88
CA THR A 39 5.67 -5.55 -1.03
C THR A 39 5.32 -5.91 0.42
N SER A 40 5.45 -7.17 0.78
CA SER A 40 5.29 -7.67 2.16
C SER A 40 5.90 -9.06 2.33
N THR A 41 6.19 -9.41 3.58
CA THR A 41 6.63 -10.77 3.96
C THR A 41 5.63 -11.83 3.49
N ARG A 42 4.33 -11.59 3.68
CA ARG A 42 3.26 -12.49 3.23
C ARG A 42 3.26 -12.71 1.71
N THR A 43 3.44 -11.64 0.94
CA THR A 43 3.54 -11.75 -0.53
C THR A 43 4.81 -12.47 -0.95
N ALA A 44 5.94 -12.26 -0.26
CA ALA A 44 7.19 -12.98 -0.50
C ALA A 44 7.03 -14.50 -0.32
N GLU A 45 6.38 -14.91 0.76
CA GLU A 45 6.09 -16.32 1.04
C GLU A 45 5.21 -16.94 -0.05
N LEU A 46 4.12 -16.27 -0.42
CA LEU A 46 3.22 -16.73 -1.48
C LEU A 46 3.96 -16.86 -2.83
N ALA A 47 4.75 -15.85 -3.21
CA ALA A 47 5.49 -15.85 -4.46
C ALA A 47 6.46 -17.04 -4.55
N ARG A 48 7.19 -17.33 -3.47
CA ARG A 48 8.10 -18.51 -3.38
C ARG A 48 7.31 -19.82 -3.48
N GLN A 49 6.17 -19.93 -2.80
CA GLN A 49 5.30 -21.13 -2.84
C GLN A 49 4.81 -21.46 -4.25
N VAL A 50 4.53 -20.44 -5.07
CA VAL A 50 4.05 -20.63 -6.45
C VAL A 50 5.17 -20.68 -7.49
N GLY A 51 6.46 -20.67 -7.06
CA GLY A 51 7.63 -20.86 -7.91
C GLY A 51 8.19 -19.61 -8.57
N ILE A 52 7.76 -18.41 -8.14
CA ILE A 52 8.35 -17.15 -8.62
C ILE A 52 9.69 -16.92 -7.90
N GLN A 53 10.73 -16.58 -8.65
CA GLN A 53 12.01 -16.17 -8.09
C GLN A 53 11.85 -14.82 -7.37
N VAL A 54 12.08 -14.79 -6.05
CA VAL A 54 11.98 -13.59 -5.23
C VAL A 54 13.34 -13.03 -4.92
N VAL A 55 13.50 -11.72 -5.12
CA VAL A 55 14.70 -10.95 -4.75
C VAL A 55 14.30 -9.71 -3.96
N SER A 56 15.26 -9.07 -3.30
CA SER A 56 15.07 -7.77 -2.67
C SER A 56 15.00 -6.64 -3.71
N LEU A 57 14.44 -5.50 -3.31
CA LEU A 57 14.44 -4.32 -4.17
C LEU A 57 15.87 -3.81 -4.42
N ASP A 58 16.77 -3.93 -3.44
CA ASP A 58 18.18 -3.53 -3.58
C ASP A 58 18.91 -4.37 -4.63
N GLU A 59 18.60 -5.67 -4.74
CA GLU A 59 19.14 -6.55 -5.78
C GLU A 59 18.53 -6.24 -7.16
N ALA A 60 17.23 -6.00 -7.21
CA ALA A 60 16.51 -5.65 -8.45
C ALA A 60 16.86 -4.23 -8.93
N LYS A 61 17.06 -3.28 -8.02
CA LYS A 61 17.31 -1.84 -8.21
C LYS A 61 16.12 -1.08 -8.81
N TRP A 62 15.63 -1.51 -9.95
CA TRP A 62 14.52 -0.91 -10.70
C TRP A 62 13.66 -2.00 -11.32
N LEU A 63 12.36 -1.74 -11.43
CA LEU A 63 11.37 -2.71 -11.90
C LEU A 63 10.74 -2.25 -13.22
N ASP A 64 10.41 -3.19 -14.08
CA ASP A 64 9.70 -2.91 -15.32
C ASP A 64 8.24 -2.54 -15.03
N VAL A 65 7.63 -3.22 -14.07
CA VAL A 65 6.23 -2.97 -13.71
C VAL A 65 5.95 -3.44 -12.29
N THR A 66 5.11 -2.68 -11.57
CA THR A 66 4.50 -3.14 -10.31
C THR A 66 3.01 -3.35 -10.53
N ILE A 67 2.48 -4.47 -10.05
CA ILE A 67 1.03 -4.75 -10.05
C ILE A 67 0.56 -4.84 -8.60
N ASP A 68 -0.40 -3.98 -8.23
CA ASP A 68 -0.90 -3.92 -6.85
C ASP A 68 -2.39 -3.58 -6.80
N GLY A 69 -3.00 -3.78 -5.66
CA GLY A 69 -4.39 -3.42 -5.39
C GLY A 69 -4.57 -1.99 -4.89
N ALA A 70 -5.82 -1.58 -4.75
CA ALA A 70 -6.22 -0.37 -4.04
C ALA A 70 -7.46 -0.61 -3.18
N ASP A 71 -7.60 0.15 -2.10
CA ASP A 71 -8.78 0.13 -1.23
C ASP A 71 -9.88 1.06 -1.77
N GLU A 72 -9.48 2.19 -2.36
CA GLU A 72 -10.29 3.09 -3.19
C GLU A 72 -9.47 3.64 -4.34
N PHE A 73 -10.14 4.00 -5.43
CA PHE A 73 -9.57 4.80 -6.52
C PHE A 73 -10.63 5.71 -7.15
N ASP A 74 -10.20 6.88 -7.62
CA ASP A 74 -11.05 7.82 -8.33
C ASP A 74 -10.70 7.92 -9.84
N GLN A 75 -11.49 8.70 -10.58
CA GLN A 75 -11.29 8.88 -12.02
C GLN A 75 -10.00 9.64 -12.38
N GLN A 76 -9.37 10.33 -11.44
CA GLN A 76 -8.08 10.97 -11.58
C GLN A 76 -6.92 10.05 -11.23
N LEU A 77 -7.21 8.78 -10.92
CA LEU A 77 -6.26 7.76 -10.48
C LEU A 77 -5.58 8.11 -9.14
N ALA A 78 -6.22 8.92 -8.31
CA ALA A 78 -5.83 9.02 -6.91
C ALA A 78 -6.32 7.77 -6.16
N LEU A 79 -5.52 7.27 -5.23
CA LEU A 79 -5.75 6.00 -4.56
C LEU A 79 -5.79 6.16 -3.04
N ILE A 80 -6.53 5.30 -2.37
CA ILE A 80 -6.27 4.91 -0.98
C ILE A 80 -5.77 3.48 -0.98
N LYS A 81 -4.63 3.26 -0.32
CA LYS A 81 -3.97 1.97 -0.15
C LYS A 81 -3.65 1.72 1.32
N GLY A 82 -3.18 0.53 1.65
CA GLY A 82 -2.71 0.21 2.99
C GLY A 82 -3.72 -0.51 3.89
N GLY A 83 -4.88 -0.91 3.37
CA GLY A 83 -5.80 -1.80 4.10
C GLY A 83 -5.12 -3.11 4.53
N GLY A 84 -4.16 -3.59 3.74
CA GLY A 84 -3.33 -4.76 4.02
C GLY A 84 -2.11 -4.52 4.93
N ALA A 85 -1.94 -3.32 5.47
CA ALA A 85 -0.82 -2.92 6.36
C ALA A 85 0.59 -3.01 5.73
N ALA A 86 0.70 -2.82 4.41
CA ALA A 86 1.96 -2.88 3.67
C ALA A 86 2.26 -1.59 2.89
N LEU A 87 1.58 -0.50 3.22
CA LEU A 87 1.55 0.75 2.43
C LEU A 87 2.94 1.33 2.14
N LEU A 88 3.87 1.22 3.07
CA LEU A 88 5.24 1.75 2.92
C LEU A 88 6.00 0.99 1.84
N GLN A 89 6.10 -0.34 1.94
CA GLN A 89 6.76 -1.16 0.92
C GLN A 89 6.03 -1.09 -0.42
N GLU A 90 4.69 -1.06 -0.43
CA GLU A 90 3.90 -0.87 -1.65
C GLU A 90 4.30 0.42 -2.38
N LYS A 91 4.40 1.54 -1.67
CA LYS A 91 4.76 2.83 -2.26
C LYS A 91 6.22 2.87 -2.72
N ILE A 92 7.16 2.32 -1.94
CA ILE A 92 8.56 2.24 -2.31
C ILE A 92 8.74 1.43 -3.60
N VAL A 93 8.12 0.25 -3.67
CA VAL A 93 8.21 -0.65 -4.84
C VAL A 93 7.56 -0.02 -6.07
N ALA A 94 6.39 0.59 -5.92
CA ALA A 94 5.72 1.31 -7.01
C ALA A 94 6.58 2.48 -7.54
N THR A 95 7.22 3.24 -6.63
CA THR A 95 8.09 4.37 -7.01
C THR A 95 9.34 3.92 -7.76
N ALA A 96 9.84 2.71 -7.48
CA ALA A 96 11.00 2.11 -8.13
C ALA A 96 10.65 1.31 -9.40
N SER A 97 9.54 1.64 -10.07
CA SER A 97 9.03 0.94 -11.24
C SER A 97 8.77 1.90 -12.40
N ASP A 98 8.99 1.45 -13.63
CA ASP A 98 8.65 2.23 -14.83
C ASP A 98 7.14 2.43 -14.97
N GLN A 99 6.36 1.45 -14.52
CA GLN A 99 4.90 1.47 -14.60
C GLN A 99 4.29 0.83 -13.35
N MET A 100 3.18 1.42 -12.87
CA MET A 100 2.29 0.79 -11.89
C MET A 100 0.96 0.44 -12.54
N ILE A 101 0.53 -0.81 -12.38
CA ILE A 101 -0.79 -1.29 -12.78
C ILE A 101 -1.60 -1.52 -11.51
N VAL A 102 -2.70 -0.80 -11.37
CA VAL A 102 -3.65 -1.00 -10.27
C VAL A 102 -4.72 -1.99 -10.70
N ILE A 103 -4.92 -3.03 -9.90
CA ILE A 103 -5.98 -4.02 -10.07
C ILE A 103 -6.95 -3.91 -8.91
N ALA A 104 -8.20 -3.61 -9.20
CA ALA A 104 -9.22 -3.42 -8.18
C ALA A 104 -10.59 -3.90 -8.67
N ASP A 105 -11.44 -4.31 -7.73
CA ASP A 105 -12.85 -4.53 -7.98
C ASP A 105 -13.56 -3.21 -8.32
N ALA A 106 -14.56 -3.25 -9.20
CA ALA A 106 -15.35 -2.08 -9.58
C ALA A 106 -16.00 -1.37 -8.36
N ALA A 107 -16.28 -2.10 -7.29
CA ALA A 107 -16.80 -1.52 -6.05
C ALA A 107 -15.80 -0.60 -5.31
N LYS A 108 -14.51 -0.60 -5.75
CA LYS A 108 -13.47 0.30 -5.21
C LYS A 108 -13.41 1.64 -5.92
N GLU A 109 -14.11 1.79 -7.04
CA GLU A 109 -14.23 3.07 -7.74
C GLU A 109 -15.16 4.00 -6.94
N VAL A 110 -14.67 5.21 -6.64
CA VAL A 110 -15.42 6.23 -5.91
C VAL A 110 -15.36 7.55 -6.65
N GLY A 111 -16.41 8.37 -6.48
CA GLY A 111 -16.39 9.73 -7.03
C GLY A 111 -15.47 10.69 -6.25
N THR A 112 -15.23 10.39 -4.98
CA THR A 112 -14.32 11.15 -4.10
C THR A 112 -13.78 10.19 -3.04
N LEU A 113 -12.48 10.21 -2.81
CA LEU A 113 -11.81 9.35 -1.82
C LEU A 113 -12.27 9.63 -0.40
N GLY A 114 -12.14 8.64 0.49
CA GLY A 114 -12.26 8.79 1.94
C GLY A 114 -13.40 8.01 2.59
N ALA A 115 -14.21 7.25 1.87
CA ALA A 115 -15.16 6.32 2.47
C ALA A 115 -14.41 5.19 3.19
N PHE A 116 -13.35 4.67 2.57
CA PHE A 116 -12.38 3.81 3.25
C PHE A 116 -11.47 4.68 4.14
N PRO A 117 -11.15 4.25 5.38
CA PRO A 117 -10.22 4.96 6.24
C PRO A 117 -8.84 5.09 5.59
N LEU A 118 -8.25 6.29 5.60
CA LEU A 118 -6.89 6.50 5.11
C LEU A 118 -5.89 5.97 6.13
N PRO A 119 -5.09 4.93 5.82
CA PRO A 119 -4.05 4.44 6.72
C PRO A 119 -2.85 5.38 6.72
N VAL A 120 -2.31 5.64 7.90
CA VAL A 120 -1.05 6.37 8.08
C VAL A 120 -0.13 5.54 8.95
N GLU A 121 1.04 5.19 8.43
CA GLU A 121 2.05 4.46 9.16
C GLU A 121 2.85 5.42 10.03
N VAL A 122 3.00 5.07 11.31
CA VAL A 122 3.64 5.92 12.32
C VAL A 122 4.61 5.09 13.17
N ILE A 123 5.72 5.70 13.59
CA ILE A 123 6.64 5.03 14.51
C ILE A 123 5.99 4.81 15.89
N PRO A 124 6.26 3.69 16.59
CA PRO A 124 5.67 3.42 17.92
C PRO A 124 6.05 4.44 18.98
N PHE A 125 7.29 4.96 18.92
CA PHE A 125 7.73 5.97 19.87
C PHE A 125 6.92 7.26 19.74
N GLY A 126 6.20 7.62 20.81
CA GLY A 126 5.41 8.85 20.83
C GLY A 126 4.20 8.88 19.88
N TRP A 127 3.71 7.72 19.44
CA TRP A 127 2.60 7.62 18.48
C TRP A 127 1.34 8.40 18.88
N GLN A 128 1.08 8.53 20.21
CA GLN A 128 -0.06 9.32 20.68
C GLN A 128 0.13 10.81 20.42
N THR A 129 1.36 11.32 20.55
CA THR A 129 1.70 12.70 20.17
C THR A 129 1.58 12.88 18.66
N THR A 130 2.10 11.93 17.86
CA THR A 130 1.95 11.95 16.40
C THR A 130 0.47 11.94 16.00
N LYS A 131 -0.35 11.11 16.64
CA LYS A 131 -1.81 11.08 16.43
C LYS A 131 -2.44 12.46 16.74
N ALA A 132 -2.11 13.09 17.84
CA ALA A 132 -2.63 14.40 18.21
C ALA A 132 -2.24 15.48 17.18
N LEU A 133 -1.01 15.47 16.67
CA LEU A 133 -0.56 16.37 15.61
C LEU A 133 -1.31 16.13 14.30
N ILE A 134 -1.61 14.88 13.97
CA ILE A 134 -2.46 14.53 12.81
C ILE A 134 -3.86 15.14 13.01
N GLU A 135 -4.50 14.91 14.16
CA GLU A 135 -5.84 15.44 14.46
C GLU A 135 -5.89 16.96 14.38
N GLU A 136 -4.88 17.66 14.92
CA GLU A 136 -4.75 19.12 14.82
C GLU A 136 -4.61 19.57 13.35
N THR A 137 -3.76 18.90 12.59
CA THR A 137 -3.52 19.19 11.17
C THR A 137 -4.80 19.06 10.34
N LEU A 138 -5.60 18.03 10.59
CA LEU A 138 -6.86 17.78 9.88
C LEU A 138 -7.88 18.90 10.06
N VAL A 139 -7.77 19.76 11.09
CA VAL A 139 -8.69 20.89 11.31
C VAL A 139 -8.68 21.89 10.15
N SER A 140 -7.52 22.08 9.53
CA SER A 140 -7.32 23.03 8.44
C SER A 140 -7.50 22.44 7.03
N LEU A 141 -7.79 21.13 6.93
CA LEU A 141 -7.87 20.44 5.65
C LEU A 141 -9.32 20.18 5.21
N ASP A 142 -9.54 20.03 3.91
CA ASP A 142 -10.86 19.76 3.31
C ASP A 142 -11.21 18.27 3.46
N VAL A 143 -11.65 17.91 4.67
CA VAL A 143 -12.12 16.56 5.03
C VAL A 143 -13.46 16.65 5.75
N LEU A 144 -14.32 15.63 5.61
CA LEU A 144 -15.65 15.68 6.20
C LEU A 144 -15.67 15.24 7.67
N ASN A 145 -14.80 14.31 8.05
CA ASN A 145 -14.65 13.82 9.42
C ASN A 145 -13.17 13.77 9.80
N ARG A 146 -12.85 13.69 11.11
CA ARG A 146 -11.47 13.79 11.62
C ARG A 146 -11.15 12.74 12.69
N ASP A 147 -11.96 11.69 12.78
CA ASP A 147 -11.72 10.62 13.74
C ASP A 147 -10.46 9.83 13.35
N VAL A 148 -9.58 9.61 14.31
CA VAL A 148 -8.33 8.87 14.13
C VAL A 148 -8.26 7.75 15.15
N SER A 149 -8.08 6.52 14.68
CA SER A 149 -7.98 5.33 15.53
C SER A 149 -6.69 4.56 15.30
N LEU A 150 -6.11 3.98 16.34
CA LEU A 150 -5.01 3.03 16.23
C LEU A 150 -5.53 1.72 15.63
N ARG A 151 -4.85 1.18 14.62
CA ARG A 151 -5.21 -0.13 14.05
C ARG A 151 -4.80 -1.24 15.01
N MET A 152 -5.73 -2.12 15.31
CA MET A 152 -5.53 -3.21 16.25
C MET A 152 -5.48 -4.57 15.54
N ASN A 153 -4.75 -5.50 16.14
CA ASN A 153 -4.79 -6.93 15.83
C ASN A 153 -5.15 -7.66 17.12
N GLY A 154 -6.44 -7.96 17.31
CA GLY A 154 -6.98 -8.39 18.60
C GLY A 154 -6.82 -7.29 19.66
N ASP A 155 -6.22 -7.63 20.80
CA ASP A 155 -6.04 -6.71 21.92
C ASP A 155 -4.71 -5.91 21.85
N LYS A 156 -3.94 -6.06 20.79
CA LYS A 156 -2.64 -5.39 20.63
C LYS A 156 -2.63 -4.50 19.39
N PRO A 157 -1.82 -3.41 19.38
CA PRO A 157 -1.58 -2.67 18.15
C PRO A 157 -1.07 -3.58 17.03
N LEU A 158 -1.60 -3.38 15.81
CA LEU A 158 -1.06 -4.03 14.63
C LEU A 158 0.33 -3.48 14.36
N LEU A 159 1.27 -4.37 14.04
CA LEU A 159 2.61 -4.01 13.58
C LEU A 159 2.72 -4.26 12.08
N THR A 160 3.31 -3.30 11.36
CA THR A 160 3.76 -3.48 9.98
C THR A 160 5.01 -4.38 9.92
N ASP A 161 5.43 -4.76 8.72
CA ASP A 161 6.68 -5.52 8.52
C ASP A 161 7.92 -4.73 9.02
N GLU A 162 7.85 -3.39 9.07
CA GLU A 162 8.87 -2.49 9.61
C GLU A 162 8.70 -2.22 11.12
N ALA A 163 7.81 -2.98 11.79
CA ALA A 163 7.49 -2.84 13.21
C ALA A 163 6.92 -1.46 13.61
N ASN A 164 6.28 -0.77 12.67
CA ASN A 164 5.56 0.47 12.91
C ASN A 164 4.08 0.20 13.24
N TYR A 165 3.40 1.22 13.78
CA TYR A 165 1.95 1.22 13.95
C TYR A 165 1.25 1.82 12.73
N ILE A 166 -0.06 1.59 12.63
CA ILE A 166 -0.93 2.27 11.69
C ILE A 166 -2.02 3.01 12.48
N VAL A 167 -2.23 4.27 12.17
CA VAL A 167 -3.43 5.00 12.55
C VAL A 167 -4.34 5.14 11.33
N ASP A 168 -5.61 4.81 11.51
CA ASP A 168 -6.64 4.91 10.48
C ASP A 168 -7.39 6.23 10.62
N LEU A 169 -7.39 7.06 9.57
CA LEU A 169 -8.08 8.33 9.51
C LEU A 169 -9.44 8.14 8.86
N HIS A 170 -10.52 8.26 9.61
CA HIS A 170 -11.90 8.07 9.15
C HIS A 170 -12.47 9.37 8.57
N LEU A 171 -11.94 9.81 7.44
CA LEU A 171 -12.18 11.14 6.87
C LEU A 171 -13.53 11.29 6.16
N LYS A 172 -14.14 10.20 5.70
CA LYS A 172 -15.40 10.11 4.94
C LYS A 172 -15.39 10.81 3.58
N ARG A 173 -14.64 11.87 3.42
CA ARG A 173 -14.37 12.58 2.17
C ARG A 173 -13.03 13.30 2.25
N ILE A 174 -12.26 13.23 1.17
CA ILE A 174 -10.98 13.91 0.99
C ILE A 174 -11.11 14.82 -0.23
N GLY A 175 -11.24 16.15 -0.01
CA GLY A 175 -11.44 17.09 -1.09
C GLY A 175 -10.16 17.42 -1.88
N ASN A 176 -8.99 17.30 -1.24
CA ASN A 176 -7.70 17.49 -1.90
C ASN A 176 -6.70 16.41 -1.45
N PRO A 177 -6.70 15.23 -2.12
CA PRO A 177 -5.82 14.11 -1.75
C PRO A 177 -4.35 14.46 -1.76
N ARG A 178 -3.90 15.21 -2.78
CA ARG A 178 -2.49 15.59 -2.91
C ARG A 178 -2.01 16.49 -1.77
N GLN A 179 -2.81 17.47 -1.38
CA GLN A 179 -2.48 18.34 -0.25
C GLN A 179 -2.42 17.55 1.05
N LEU A 180 -3.42 16.69 1.29
CA LEU A 180 -3.48 15.84 2.49
C LEU A 180 -2.22 14.97 2.60
N ALA A 181 -1.86 14.25 1.54
CA ALA A 181 -0.69 13.38 1.52
C ALA A 181 0.61 14.15 1.83
N MET A 182 0.80 15.31 1.20
CA MET A 182 2.00 16.14 1.42
C MET A 182 2.08 16.66 2.86
N VAL A 183 0.97 17.11 3.43
CA VAL A 183 0.95 17.68 4.78
C VAL A 183 1.16 16.59 5.83
N LEU A 184 0.54 15.41 5.68
CA LEU A 184 0.74 14.29 6.60
C LEU A 184 2.21 13.87 6.68
N ASN A 185 2.93 13.84 5.56
CA ASN A 185 4.34 13.46 5.52
C ASN A 185 5.29 14.51 6.13
N GLN A 186 4.79 15.69 6.52
CA GLN A 186 5.59 16.69 7.27
C GLN A 186 5.49 16.52 8.78
N ILE A 187 4.60 15.67 9.29
CA ILE A 187 4.38 15.49 10.72
C ILE A 187 5.44 14.56 11.30
N PRO A 188 6.20 15.00 12.34
CA PRO A 188 7.15 14.12 13.01
C PRO A 188 6.49 12.85 13.54
N GLY A 189 7.11 11.70 13.24
CA GLY A 189 6.57 10.39 13.62
C GLY A 189 5.70 9.72 12.56
N VAL A 190 5.23 10.45 11.55
CA VAL A 190 4.64 9.85 10.34
C VAL A 190 5.75 9.27 9.48
N VAL A 191 5.57 8.02 9.06
CA VAL A 191 6.47 7.31 8.15
C VAL A 191 5.97 7.45 6.72
N GLU A 192 4.69 7.10 6.47
CA GLU A 192 4.05 7.24 5.16
C GLU A 192 2.53 7.23 5.32
N ASN A 193 1.82 7.74 4.32
CA ASN A 193 0.37 7.63 4.19
C ASN A 193 -0.02 6.74 3.00
N GLY A 194 -1.17 6.08 3.09
CA GLY A 194 -1.65 5.12 2.11
C GLY A 194 -2.31 5.70 0.87
#